data_58463250cc94dba068cbc97131362d68
#
_entry.id   58463250cc94dba068cbc97131362d68
#
_cell.length_a   1.000
_cell.length_b   1.000
_cell.length_c   1.000
_cell.angle_alpha   90.00
_cell.angle_beta   90.00
_cell.angle_gamma   90.00
#
_symmetry.space_group_name_H-M   'P 1'
#
loop_
_entity.id
_entity.type
_entity.pdbx_description
1 polymer ?
#
loop_
_entity_poly.entity_id
_entity_poly.type
_entity_poly.pdbx_seq_one_letter_code
_entity_poly.pdbx_strand_id
1 'polypeptide(L)'
;MTAPFVDPLAIMLIGLAMGTGIGAFYFFYAARGQKDQIASLVYPAIGIGLFDFMSGFYMSFAWPMKTFGVPYNMLFGDPLLMFGLLLIIGAVMIYKNVKLGIMPLLSVLLGIYVLDGAYSISALKLETGQNYITAMGLYIFDAIGAILVPIAYFKPEERKSGAIKYMYYVEWIILGIGTIFALVIGYLALYGHLSSPP
;
A
#
# COMPACT_ATOMS: atom_id res chain seq x y z
N MET A 1 25.14 15.31 22.65
CA MET A 1 23.69 15.40 22.34
C MET A 1 23.34 14.16 21.55
N THR A 2 22.55 13.25 22.11
CA THR A 2 21.97 12.14 21.36
C THR A 2 21.01 12.73 20.34
N ALA A 3 21.14 12.35 19.05
CA ALA A 3 20.18 12.75 18.05
C ALA A 3 18.77 12.27 18.50
N PRO A 4 17.72 13.11 18.35
CA PRO A 4 16.39 12.68 18.70
C PRO A 4 16.04 11.41 17.91
N PHE A 5 15.43 10.45 18.59
CA PHE A 5 14.91 9.26 17.95
C PHE A 5 13.79 9.66 17.00
N VAL A 6 13.93 9.26 15.74
CA VAL A 6 12.89 9.48 14.72
C VAL A 6 12.55 8.14 14.10
N ASP A 7 11.37 7.65 14.42
CA ASP A 7 10.81 6.48 13.77
C ASP A 7 9.48 6.85 13.09
N PRO A 8 9.51 7.13 11.78
CA PRO A 8 8.32 7.47 11.03
C PRO A 8 7.46 6.25 10.68
N LEU A 9 7.93 5.03 10.94
CA LEU A 9 7.32 3.80 10.42
C LEU A 9 5.86 3.64 10.85
N ALA A 10 5.54 3.93 12.11
CA ALA A 10 4.17 3.79 12.61
C ALA A 10 3.17 4.62 11.81
N ILE A 11 3.46 5.92 11.60
CA ILE A 11 2.58 6.81 10.85
C ILE A 11 2.54 6.47 9.35
N MET A 12 3.65 6.00 8.79
CA MET A 12 3.74 5.55 7.39
C MET A 12 2.87 4.31 7.14
N LEU A 13 2.86 3.36 8.06
CA LEU A 13 2.01 2.17 7.97
C LEU A 13 0.51 2.50 8.08
N ILE A 14 0.15 3.51 8.86
CA ILE A 14 -1.22 4.03 8.89
C ILE A 14 -1.58 4.70 7.55
N GLY A 15 -0.67 5.48 6.95
CA GLY A 15 -0.84 6.04 5.61
C GLY A 15 -1.05 4.94 4.57
N LEU A 16 -0.17 3.94 4.54
CA LEU A 16 -0.30 2.76 3.68
C LEU A 16 -1.65 2.07 3.84
N ALA A 17 -2.10 1.85 5.10
CA ALA A 17 -3.40 1.24 5.37
C ALA A 17 -4.56 2.08 4.83
N MET A 18 -4.50 3.41 4.95
CA MET A 18 -5.51 4.29 4.36
C MET A 18 -5.50 4.20 2.83
N GLY A 19 -4.32 4.20 2.21
CA GLY A 19 -4.16 4.11 0.76
C GLY A 19 -4.64 2.77 0.19
N THR A 20 -4.24 1.65 0.78
CA THR A 20 -4.70 0.30 0.37
C THR A 20 -6.19 0.12 0.63
N GLY A 21 -6.72 0.68 1.73
CA GLY A 21 -8.15 0.73 2.01
C GLY A 21 -8.94 1.50 0.95
N ILE A 22 -8.44 2.65 0.49
CA ILE A 22 -9.05 3.40 -0.63
C ILE A 22 -9.03 2.54 -1.90
N GLY A 23 -7.92 1.85 -2.21
CA GLY A 23 -7.83 0.91 -3.33
C GLY A 23 -8.86 -0.22 -3.21
N ALA A 24 -8.99 -0.82 -2.04
CA ALA A 24 -9.99 -1.84 -1.76
C ALA A 24 -11.41 -1.34 -2.05
N PHE A 25 -11.79 -0.17 -1.53
CA PHE A 25 -13.11 0.43 -1.78
C PHE A 25 -13.33 0.80 -3.25
N TYR A 26 -12.27 1.20 -3.98
CA TYR A 26 -12.37 1.40 -5.42
C TYR A 26 -12.87 0.12 -6.13
N PHE A 27 -12.26 -1.03 -5.85
CA PHE A 27 -12.67 -2.30 -6.46
C PHE A 27 -14.08 -2.73 -6.02
N PHE A 28 -14.43 -2.53 -4.75
CA PHE A 28 -15.77 -2.79 -4.26
C PHE A 28 -16.84 -1.96 -4.98
N TYR A 29 -16.64 -0.65 -5.08
CA TYR A 29 -17.60 0.24 -5.76
C TYR A 29 -17.63 0.00 -7.28
N ALA A 30 -16.47 -0.31 -7.88
CA ALA A 30 -16.37 -0.65 -9.30
C ALA A 30 -17.14 -1.94 -9.63
N ALA A 31 -17.06 -2.98 -8.78
CA ALA A 31 -17.85 -4.21 -8.91
C ALA A 31 -19.37 -3.95 -8.87
N ARG A 32 -19.79 -2.89 -8.18
CA ARG A 32 -21.18 -2.49 -8.02
C ARG A 32 -21.65 -1.42 -9.02
N GLY A 33 -20.72 -0.90 -9.84
CA GLY A 33 -21.01 0.18 -10.79
C GLY A 33 -21.33 1.53 -10.13
N GLN A 34 -20.89 1.76 -8.90
CA GLN A 34 -21.20 2.95 -8.09
C GLN A 34 -20.22 4.09 -8.41
N LYS A 35 -20.43 4.77 -9.53
CA LYS A 35 -19.57 5.84 -10.04
C LYS A 35 -19.39 7.01 -9.07
N ASP A 36 -20.45 7.44 -8.42
CA ASP A 36 -20.40 8.56 -7.46
C ASP A 36 -19.53 8.23 -6.24
N GLN A 37 -19.60 6.99 -5.77
CA GLN A 37 -18.76 6.50 -4.69
C GLN A 37 -17.28 6.43 -5.11
N ILE A 38 -17.00 6.01 -6.35
CA ILE A 38 -15.62 6.05 -6.89
C ILE A 38 -15.13 7.49 -6.96
N ALA A 39 -15.95 8.43 -7.42
CA ALA A 39 -15.59 9.84 -7.48
C ALA A 39 -15.28 10.42 -6.09
N SER A 40 -15.97 9.99 -5.04
CA SER A 40 -15.71 10.43 -3.67
C SER A 40 -14.36 9.98 -3.11
N LEU A 41 -13.75 8.92 -3.69
CA LEU A 41 -12.43 8.44 -3.27
C LEU A 41 -11.27 9.30 -3.82
N VAL A 42 -11.51 10.12 -4.84
CA VAL A 42 -10.44 10.83 -5.57
C VAL A 42 -9.63 11.74 -4.66
N TYR A 43 -10.29 12.63 -3.93
CA TYR A 43 -9.59 13.59 -3.06
C TYR A 43 -8.86 12.92 -1.89
N PRO A 44 -9.47 11.97 -1.16
CA PRO A 44 -8.74 11.16 -0.19
C PRO A 44 -7.53 10.44 -0.78
N ALA A 45 -7.66 9.83 -1.99
CA ALA A 45 -6.56 9.15 -2.65
C ALA A 45 -5.40 10.11 -3.00
N ILE A 46 -5.68 11.33 -3.44
CA ILE A 46 -4.64 12.33 -3.69
C ILE A 46 -3.97 12.74 -2.37
N GLY A 47 -4.72 13.02 -1.32
CA GLY A 47 -4.19 13.44 -0.03
C GLY A 47 -3.32 12.37 0.63
N ILE A 48 -3.82 11.14 0.71
CA ILE A 48 -3.07 10.00 1.27
C ILE A 48 -1.89 9.63 0.36
N GLY A 49 -2.08 9.61 -0.96
CA GLY A 49 -0.99 9.34 -1.90
C GLY A 49 0.15 10.36 -1.79
N LEU A 50 -0.16 11.64 -1.56
CA LEU A 50 0.86 12.66 -1.32
C LEU A 50 1.60 12.42 0.01
N PHE A 51 0.87 12.06 1.06
CA PHE A 51 1.47 11.68 2.34
C PHE A 51 2.40 10.48 2.19
N ASP A 52 1.95 9.41 1.54
CA ASP A 52 2.71 8.18 1.33
C ASP A 52 3.94 8.44 0.44
N PHE A 53 3.78 9.23 -0.63
CA PHE A 53 4.89 9.64 -1.49
C PHE A 53 5.96 10.41 -0.71
N MET A 54 5.57 11.44 0.04
CA MET A 54 6.49 12.29 0.79
C MET A 54 7.21 11.52 1.91
N SER A 55 6.49 10.71 2.66
CA SER A 55 7.04 9.92 3.75
C SER A 55 7.93 8.79 3.23
N GLY A 56 7.53 8.11 2.15
CA GLY A 56 8.35 7.13 1.46
C GLY A 56 9.63 7.76 0.90
N PHE A 57 9.53 8.93 0.27
CA PHE A 57 10.68 9.69 -0.21
C PHE A 57 11.66 10.02 0.94
N TYR A 58 11.13 10.55 2.06
CA TYR A 58 11.96 10.83 3.23
C TYR A 58 12.68 9.58 3.73
N MET A 59 11.96 8.45 3.82
CA MET A 59 12.54 7.18 4.28
C MET A 59 13.64 6.67 3.34
N SER A 60 13.41 6.69 2.03
CA SER A 60 14.33 6.16 1.02
C SER A 60 15.60 7.02 0.85
N PHE A 61 15.50 8.36 0.99
CA PHE A 61 16.60 9.26 0.69
C PHE A 61 17.31 9.84 1.92
N ALA A 62 16.58 10.11 3.01
CA ALA A 62 17.17 10.64 4.24
C ALA A 62 17.67 9.57 5.20
N TRP A 63 17.22 8.33 5.03
CA TRP A 63 17.57 7.18 5.88
C TRP A 63 17.47 7.50 7.37
N PRO A 64 16.27 7.86 7.87
CA PRO A 64 16.08 8.27 9.25
C PRO A 64 16.37 7.15 10.25
N MET A 65 16.09 5.89 9.87
CA MET A 65 16.39 4.72 10.70
C MET A 65 17.86 4.37 10.55
N LYS A 66 18.60 4.61 11.60
CA LYS A 66 20.04 4.31 11.71
C LYS A 66 20.25 3.10 12.63
N THR A 67 21.43 2.51 12.58
CA THR A 67 21.79 1.38 13.43
C THR A 67 21.00 0.11 13.04
N PHE A 68 20.09 -0.37 13.87
CA PHE A 68 19.35 -1.64 13.66
C PHE A 68 18.25 -1.56 12.60
N GLY A 69 17.75 -0.35 12.31
CA GLY A 69 16.63 -0.13 11.38
C GLY A 69 17.05 0.17 9.94
N VAL A 70 18.36 0.12 9.61
CA VAL A 70 18.86 0.50 8.26
C VAL A 70 18.13 -0.19 7.11
N PRO A 71 17.90 -1.52 7.11
CA PRO A 71 17.20 -2.19 6.03
C PRO A 71 15.75 -1.69 5.84
N TYR A 72 15.12 -1.25 6.91
CA TYR A 72 13.72 -0.78 6.87
C TYR A 72 13.55 0.53 6.10
N ASN A 73 14.60 1.35 5.97
CA ASN A 73 14.54 2.55 5.15
C ASN A 73 14.18 2.22 3.69
N MET A 74 14.80 1.19 3.11
CA MET A 74 14.49 0.72 1.76
C MET A 74 13.23 -0.15 1.74
N LEU A 75 13.15 -1.09 2.68
CA LEU A 75 12.08 -2.08 2.72
C LEU A 75 10.68 -1.42 2.75
N PHE A 76 10.49 -0.39 3.56
CA PHE A 76 9.22 0.32 3.67
C PHE A 76 9.18 1.61 2.83
N GLY A 77 10.30 2.32 2.71
CA GLY A 77 10.35 3.61 2.03
C GLY A 77 10.10 3.50 0.52
N ASP A 78 10.85 2.64 -0.14
CA ASP A 78 10.80 2.54 -1.60
C ASP A 78 9.43 2.10 -2.14
N PRO A 79 8.79 1.02 -1.63
CA PRO A 79 7.47 0.64 -2.10
C PRO A 79 6.40 1.68 -1.75
N LEU A 80 6.49 2.32 -0.58
CA LEU A 80 5.53 3.34 -0.17
C LEU A 80 5.60 4.59 -1.06
N LEU A 81 6.82 5.03 -1.41
CA LEU A 81 7.05 6.12 -2.35
C LEU A 81 6.37 5.84 -3.70
N MET A 82 6.62 4.65 -4.26
CA MET A 82 6.03 4.26 -5.55
C MET A 82 4.53 4.07 -5.45
N PHE A 83 4.03 3.50 -4.38
CA PHE A 83 2.60 3.34 -4.11
C PHE A 83 1.90 4.70 -4.05
N GLY A 84 2.43 5.66 -3.27
CA GLY A 84 1.88 7.00 -3.15
C GLY A 84 1.81 7.71 -4.50
N LEU A 85 2.86 7.60 -5.32
CA LEU A 85 2.88 8.15 -6.68
C LEU A 85 1.79 7.53 -7.58
N LEU A 86 1.66 6.21 -7.57
CA LEU A 86 0.65 5.50 -8.35
C LEU A 86 -0.77 5.85 -7.88
N LEU A 87 -0.98 6.00 -6.58
CA LEU A 87 -2.28 6.37 -6.01
C LEU A 87 -2.70 7.78 -6.47
N ILE A 88 -1.78 8.76 -6.45
CA ILE A 88 -2.04 10.13 -6.94
C ILE A 88 -2.40 10.10 -8.43
N ILE A 89 -1.55 9.48 -9.26
CA ILE A 89 -1.74 9.47 -10.70
C ILE A 89 -3.05 8.75 -11.05
N GLY A 90 -3.31 7.59 -10.45
CA GLY A 90 -4.56 6.85 -10.63
C GLY A 90 -5.80 7.68 -10.27
N ALA A 91 -5.77 8.38 -9.14
CA ALA A 91 -6.86 9.26 -8.70
C ALA A 91 -7.08 10.43 -9.68
N VAL A 92 -6.01 11.06 -10.16
CA VAL A 92 -6.09 12.14 -11.17
C VAL A 92 -6.67 11.62 -12.48
N MET A 93 -6.27 10.42 -12.93
CA MET A 93 -6.82 9.81 -14.14
C MET A 93 -8.32 9.51 -14.00
N ILE A 94 -8.74 9.00 -12.85
CA ILE A 94 -10.18 8.80 -12.54
C ILE A 94 -10.92 10.14 -12.56
N TYR A 95 -10.37 11.17 -11.90
CA TYR A 95 -10.95 12.51 -11.87
C TYR A 95 -11.13 13.12 -13.27
N LYS A 96 -10.11 12.96 -14.13
CA LYS A 96 -10.12 13.45 -15.52
C LYS A 96 -10.92 12.54 -16.46
N ASN A 97 -11.45 11.43 -15.97
CA ASN A 97 -12.15 10.42 -16.77
C ASN A 97 -11.31 9.95 -17.99
N VAL A 98 -10.00 9.82 -17.81
CA VAL A 98 -9.09 9.27 -18.82
C VAL A 98 -8.84 7.79 -18.56
N LYS A 99 -8.48 7.04 -19.61
CA LYS A 99 -8.12 5.63 -19.48
C LYS A 99 -6.86 5.48 -18.64
N LEU A 100 -6.81 4.43 -17.82
CA LEU A 100 -5.68 4.15 -16.93
C LEU A 100 -4.34 3.90 -17.68
N GLY A 101 -4.37 3.69 -18.99
CA GLY A 101 -3.16 3.58 -19.81
C GLY A 101 -2.21 2.50 -19.31
N ILE A 102 -0.97 2.88 -19.03
CA ILE A 102 0.08 1.98 -18.53
C ILE A 102 0.05 1.76 -17.00
N MET A 103 -0.77 2.52 -16.28
CA MET A 103 -0.79 2.50 -14.80
C MET A 103 -0.94 1.11 -14.17
N PRO A 104 -1.86 0.24 -14.62
CA PRO A 104 -1.97 -1.10 -14.07
C PRO A 104 -0.72 -1.95 -14.29
N LEU A 105 0.03 -1.74 -15.37
CA LEU A 105 1.31 -2.42 -15.58
C LEU A 105 2.37 -1.93 -14.58
N LEU A 106 2.43 -0.63 -14.30
CA LEU A 106 3.33 -0.09 -13.28
C LEU A 106 2.99 -0.65 -11.89
N SER A 107 1.71 -0.87 -11.60
CA SER A 107 1.30 -1.54 -10.37
C SER A 107 1.80 -2.99 -10.30
N VAL A 108 1.79 -3.74 -11.40
CA VAL A 108 2.39 -5.10 -11.45
C VAL A 108 3.88 -5.06 -11.13
N LEU A 109 4.62 -4.11 -11.70
CA LEU A 109 6.05 -3.96 -11.40
C LEU A 109 6.29 -3.62 -9.93
N LEU A 110 5.47 -2.77 -9.34
CA LEU A 110 5.50 -2.50 -7.90
C LEU A 110 5.23 -3.78 -7.10
N GLY A 111 4.21 -4.56 -7.49
CA GLY A 111 3.87 -5.81 -6.81
C GLY A 111 5.02 -6.83 -6.86
N ILE A 112 5.74 -6.93 -7.98
CA ILE A 112 6.95 -7.78 -8.10
C ILE A 112 8.04 -7.27 -7.14
N TYR A 113 8.26 -5.95 -7.08
CA TYR A 113 9.23 -5.36 -6.15
C TYR A 113 8.86 -5.63 -4.68
N VAL A 114 7.57 -5.55 -4.33
CA VAL A 114 7.09 -5.87 -2.98
C VAL A 114 7.28 -7.37 -2.67
N LEU A 115 7.10 -8.29 -3.65
CA LEU A 115 7.43 -9.70 -3.46
C LEU A 115 8.92 -9.95 -3.20
N ASP A 116 9.81 -9.21 -3.87
CA ASP A 116 11.24 -9.25 -3.58
C ASP A 116 11.53 -8.79 -2.14
N GLY A 117 10.80 -7.78 -1.65
CA GLY A 117 10.81 -7.38 -0.25
C GLY A 117 10.42 -8.52 0.71
N ALA A 118 9.34 -9.24 0.42
CA ALA A 118 8.94 -10.42 1.18
C ALA A 118 10.04 -11.50 1.19
N TYR A 119 10.63 -11.78 0.03
CA TYR A 119 11.76 -12.71 -0.08
C TYR A 119 12.94 -12.24 0.78
N SER A 120 13.29 -10.97 0.74
CA SER A 120 14.39 -10.37 1.50
C SER A 120 14.18 -10.46 3.00
N ILE A 121 12.94 -10.22 3.50
CA ILE A 121 12.59 -10.40 4.92
C ILE A 121 12.91 -11.84 5.36
N SER A 122 12.54 -12.83 4.55
CA SER A 122 12.74 -14.23 4.85
C SER A 122 14.22 -14.65 4.72
N ALA A 123 14.86 -14.31 3.60
CA ALA A 123 16.22 -14.75 3.29
C ALA A 123 17.26 -14.12 4.23
N LEU A 124 17.09 -12.87 4.61
CA LEU A 124 17.98 -12.12 5.48
C LEU A 124 17.58 -12.20 6.96
N LYS A 125 16.48 -12.88 7.27
CA LYS A 125 15.94 -13.02 8.64
C LYS A 125 15.76 -11.66 9.33
N LEU A 126 15.23 -10.67 8.59
CA LEU A 126 15.06 -9.32 9.09
C LEU A 126 14.02 -9.24 10.22
N GLU A 127 13.07 -10.17 10.23
CA GLU A 127 12.03 -10.29 11.24
C GLU A 127 11.92 -11.70 11.77
N THR A 128 11.41 -11.87 12.99
CA THR A 128 11.23 -13.16 13.66
C THR A 128 9.90 -13.22 14.41
N GLY A 129 9.44 -14.41 14.73
CA GLY A 129 8.24 -14.62 15.53
C GLY A 129 7.00 -13.98 14.93
N GLN A 130 6.24 -13.27 15.73
CA GLN A 130 4.99 -12.63 15.31
C GLN A 130 5.23 -11.49 14.31
N ASN A 131 6.31 -10.73 14.45
CA ASN A 131 6.66 -9.65 13.51
C ASN A 131 6.92 -10.20 12.12
N TYR A 132 7.56 -11.37 12.01
CA TYR A 132 7.75 -12.05 10.72
C TYR A 132 6.41 -12.38 10.05
N ILE A 133 5.45 -12.93 10.80
CA ILE A 133 4.13 -13.30 10.26
C ILE A 133 3.37 -12.07 9.77
N THR A 134 3.39 -10.99 10.54
CA THR A 134 2.68 -9.76 10.18
C THR A 134 3.35 -9.05 9.00
N ALA A 135 4.67 -8.95 8.97
CA ALA A 135 5.41 -8.37 7.86
C ALA A 135 5.21 -9.18 6.56
N MET A 136 5.33 -10.51 6.63
CA MET A 136 5.08 -11.38 5.47
C MET A 136 3.63 -11.27 5.00
N GLY A 137 2.66 -11.21 5.91
CA GLY A 137 1.26 -10.98 5.57
C GLY A 137 1.07 -9.67 4.80
N LEU A 138 1.59 -8.56 5.32
CA LEU A 138 1.55 -7.26 4.65
C LEU A 138 2.12 -7.35 3.23
N TYR A 139 3.37 -7.80 3.10
CA TYR A 139 4.07 -7.83 1.82
C TYR A 139 3.42 -8.74 0.78
N ILE A 140 2.96 -9.93 1.20
CA ILE A 140 2.32 -10.88 0.28
C ILE A 140 0.97 -10.35 -0.20
N PHE A 141 0.12 -9.85 0.70
CA PHE A 141 -1.20 -9.39 0.30
C PHE A 141 -1.14 -8.10 -0.52
N ASP A 142 -0.26 -7.15 -0.17
CA ASP A 142 -0.08 -5.92 -0.95
C ASP A 142 0.55 -6.21 -2.32
N ALA A 143 1.49 -7.16 -2.40
CA ALA A 143 2.06 -7.58 -3.68
C ALA A 143 1.02 -8.23 -4.60
N ILE A 144 0.22 -9.17 -4.08
CA ILE A 144 -0.85 -9.82 -4.86
C ILE A 144 -1.87 -8.78 -5.31
N GLY A 145 -2.28 -7.87 -4.43
CA GLY A 145 -3.16 -6.77 -4.76
C GLY A 145 -2.58 -5.90 -5.88
N ALA A 146 -1.33 -5.48 -5.76
CA ALA A 146 -0.69 -4.68 -6.82
C ALA A 146 -0.59 -5.42 -8.17
N ILE A 147 -0.35 -6.73 -8.16
CA ILE A 147 -0.30 -7.58 -9.37
C ILE A 147 -1.68 -7.74 -10.02
N LEU A 148 -2.76 -7.72 -9.24
CA LEU A 148 -4.11 -7.91 -9.75
C LEU A 148 -4.77 -6.60 -10.25
N VAL A 149 -4.19 -5.43 -9.99
CA VAL A 149 -4.73 -4.13 -10.47
C VAL A 149 -5.11 -4.11 -11.97
N PRO A 150 -4.45 -4.86 -12.89
CA PRO A 150 -4.86 -4.92 -14.30
C PRO A 150 -6.32 -5.35 -14.54
N ILE A 151 -6.97 -5.98 -13.58
CA ILE A 151 -8.43 -6.26 -13.69
C ILE A 151 -9.25 -4.97 -13.86
N ALA A 152 -8.71 -3.81 -13.45
CA ALA A 152 -9.35 -2.51 -13.64
C ALA A 152 -9.49 -2.10 -15.13
N TYR A 153 -8.80 -2.79 -16.06
CA TYR A 153 -8.96 -2.58 -17.50
C TYR A 153 -10.32 -3.04 -18.05
N PHE A 154 -10.98 -3.98 -17.38
CA PHE A 154 -12.29 -4.44 -17.85
C PHE A 154 -13.30 -3.30 -17.91
N LYS A 155 -14.00 -3.21 -19.04
CA LYS A 155 -15.04 -2.20 -19.26
C LYS A 155 -16.23 -2.38 -18.29
N PRO A 156 -16.99 -1.32 -18.00
CA PRO A 156 -18.16 -1.42 -17.11
C PRO A 156 -19.18 -2.47 -17.54
N GLU A 157 -19.34 -2.70 -18.86
CA GLU A 157 -20.24 -3.72 -19.40
C GLU A 157 -19.73 -5.13 -19.07
N GLU A 158 -18.43 -5.35 -19.19
CA GLU A 158 -17.76 -6.62 -18.91
C GLU A 158 -17.80 -6.95 -17.40
N ARG A 159 -17.75 -5.91 -16.54
CA ARG A 159 -17.87 -6.05 -15.07
C ARG A 159 -19.23 -6.59 -14.61
N LYS A 160 -20.26 -6.57 -15.47
CA LYS A 160 -21.55 -7.20 -15.20
C LYS A 160 -21.48 -8.74 -15.32
N SER A 161 -20.48 -9.28 -16.02
CA SER A 161 -20.21 -10.72 -16.04
C SER A 161 -19.93 -11.23 -14.63
N GLY A 162 -20.52 -12.36 -14.23
CA GLY A 162 -20.36 -12.94 -12.90
C GLY A 162 -18.90 -13.19 -12.54
N ALA A 163 -18.10 -13.71 -13.48
CA ALA A 163 -16.68 -14.01 -13.26
C ALA A 163 -15.85 -12.75 -13.01
N ILE A 164 -16.00 -11.72 -13.85
CA ILE A 164 -15.24 -10.47 -13.71
C ILE A 164 -15.65 -9.73 -12.44
N LYS A 165 -16.94 -9.66 -12.15
CA LYS A 165 -17.43 -9.09 -10.89
C LYS A 165 -16.84 -9.79 -9.67
N TYR A 166 -16.71 -11.11 -9.72
CA TYR A 166 -16.07 -11.89 -8.67
C TYR A 166 -14.60 -11.52 -8.49
N MET A 167 -13.84 -11.34 -9.58
CA MET A 167 -12.43 -10.90 -9.51
C MET A 167 -12.28 -9.55 -8.79
N TYR A 168 -13.20 -8.59 -9.00
CA TYR A 168 -13.20 -7.32 -8.28
C TYR A 168 -13.43 -7.51 -6.76
N TYR A 169 -14.29 -8.44 -6.36
CA TYR A 169 -14.48 -8.74 -4.94
C TYR A 169 -13.28 -9.46 -4.33
N VAL A 170 -12.62 -10.35 -5.09
CA VAL A 170 -11.38 -10.97 -4.65
C VAL A 170 -10.32 -9.92 -4.39
N GLU A 171 -10.14 -8.97 -5.31
CA GLU A 171 -9.18 -7.89 -5.16
C GLU A 171 -9.51 -6.99 -3.96
N TRP A 172 -10.78 -6.65 -3.77
CA TRP A 172 -11.23 -5.94 -2.58
C TRP A 172 -10.85 -6.66 -1.28
N ILE A 173 -11.02 -7.98 -1.21
CA ILE A 173 -10.68 -8.78 -0.03
C ILE A 173 -9.16 -8.80 0.18
N ILE A 174 -8.38 -9.00 -0.89
CA ILE A 174 -6.91 -9.05 -0.82
C ILE A 174 -6.35 -7.74 -0.29
N LEU A 175 -6.72 -6.61 -0.88
CA LEU A 175 -6.31 -5.28 -0.41
C LEU A 175 -6.84 -4.98 1.00
N GLY A 176 -8.04 -5.43 1.34
CA GLY A 176 -8.60 -5.32 2.69
C GLY A 176 -7.77 -6.06 3.74
N ILE A 177 -7.26 -7.26 3.40
CA ILE A 177 -6.37 -8.02 4.28
C ILE A 177 -5.02 -7.29 4.43
N GLY A 178 -4.42 -6.80 3.33
CA GLY A 178 -3.20 -5.97 3.37
C GLY A 178 -3.39 -4.74 4.26
N THR A 179 -4.52 -4.03 4.13
CA THR A 179 -4.91 -2.91 5.00
C THR A 179 -4.89 -3.30 6.48
N ILE A 180 -5.46 -4.46 6.83
CA ILE A 180 -5.49 -4.94 8.22
C ILE A 180 -4.07 -5.20 8.73
N PHE A 181 -3.21 -5.85 7.94
CA PHE A 181 -1.81 -6.07 8.33
C PHE A 181 -1.06 -4.76 8.54
N ALA A 182 -1.22 -3.78 7.65
CA ALA A 182 -0.61 -2.46 7.80
C ALA A 182 -1.07 -1.76 9.09
N LEU A 183 -2.37 -1.79 9.41
CA LEU A 183 -2.92 -1.25 10.64
C LEU A 183 -2.35 -1.95 11.89
N VAL A 184 -2.28 -3.28 11.88
CA VAL A 184 -1.76 -4.06 13.02
C VAL A 184 -0.30 -3.70 13.28
N ILE A 185 0.55 -3.66 12.24
CA ILE A 185 1.97 -3.32 12.41
C ILE A 185 2.12 -1.87 12.87
N GLY A 186 1.38 -0.93 12.25
CA GLY A 186 1.41 0.48 12.64
C GLY A 186 0.97 0.70 14.09
N TYR A 187 -0.07 0.00 14.54
CA TYR A 187 -0.52 0.04 15.92
C TYR A 187 0.52 -0.54 16.90
N LEU A 188 1.11 -1.70 16.57
CA LEU A 188 2.13 -2.34 17.41
C LEU A 188 3.38 -1.46 17.51
N ALA A 189 3.80 -0.82 16.42
CA ALA A 189 4.91 0.13 16.42
C ALA A 189 4.62 1.34 17.32
N LEU A 190 3.43 1.95 17.18
CA LEU A 190 3.01 3.06 18.04
C LEU A 190 2.97 2.66 19.52
N TYR A 191 2.35 1.52 19.83
CA TYR A 191 2.27 1.02 21.21
C TYR A 191 3.65 0.74 21.80
N GLY A 192 4.56 0.15 21.02
CA GLY A 192 5.93 -0.11 21.44
C GLY A 192 6.66 1.18 21.83
N HIS A 193 6.54 2.25 21.03
CA HIS A 193 7.16 3.55 21.33
C HIS A 193 6.54 4.26 22.54
N LEU A 194 5.24 4.12 22.74
CA LEU A 194 4.56 4.71 23.91
C LEU A 194 4.89 3.97 25.21
N SER A 195 5.08 2.65 25.15
CA SER A 195 5.38 1.83 26.33
C SER A 195 6.85 1.84 26.73
N SER A 196 7.73 2.10 25.80
CA SER A 196 9.19 2.14 26.01
C SER A 196 9.80 3.28 25.19
N PRO A 197 9.57 4.53 25.59
CA PRO A 197 10.14 5.68 24.88
C PRO A 197 11.67 5.61 24.94
N PRO A 198 12.36 5.99 23.84
CA PRO A 198 13.82 5.96 23.72
C PRO A 198 14.53 6.94 24.64
#